data_54971d31703f586153111cf90baec0fa
#
_entry.id   54971d31703f586153111cf90baec0fa
#
_cell.length_a   1.000
_cell.length_b   1.000
_cell.length_c   1.000
_cell.angle_alpha   90.00
_cell.angle_beta   90.00
_cell.angle_gamma   90.00
#
_symmetry.space_group_name_H-M   'P 1'
#
loop_
_entity.id
_entity.type
_entity.pdbx_description
1 polymer ?
#
loop_
_entity_poly.entity_id
_entity_poly.type
_entity_poly.pdbx_seq_one_letter_code
_entity_poly.pdbx_strand_id
1 'polypeptide(L)'
;MVTVRFYTAPDGALHLRVRGHAGAGERGHDLVCAGVSTLCRCLGRAAEHLASAGLLAEAPHIALGAGEAAIDARPLPAHRDAAALVFWTAQVGLNELARAYPENVTLEGVLRLEKEEETIG
;
A
#
# COMPACT_ATOMS: atom_id res chain seq x y z
N MET A 1 -12.03 -3.32 -12.38
CA MET A 1 -11.02 -4.04 -11.57
C MET A 1 -9.99 -3.07 -11.02
N VAL A 2 -9.79 -3.09 -9.73
CA VAL A 2 -8.73 -2.34 -9.06
C VAL A 2 -7.53 -3.26 -8.90
N THR A 3 -6.39 -2.83 -9.40
CA THR A 3 -5.14 -3.60 -9.31
C THR A 3 -4.21 -2.91 -8.32
N VAL A 4 -3.75 -3.67 -7.34
CA VAL A 4 -2.88 -3.19 -6.26
C VAL A 4 -1.53 -3.86 -6.37
N ARG A 5 -0.47 -3.09 -6.24
CA ARG A 5 0.89 -3.62 -6.30
C ARG A 5 1.76 -2.94 -5.23
N PHE A 6 2.33 -3.77 -4.37
CA PHE A 6 3.37 -3.35 -3.42
C PHE A 6 4.70 -3.93 -3.85
N TYR A 7 5.76 -3.16 -3.73
CA TYR A 7 7.10 -3.68 -4.02
C TYR A 7 8.17 -2.90 -3.27
N THR A 8 9.32 -3.53 -3.11
CA THR A 8 10.51 -2.92 -2.51
C THR A 8 11.59 -2.83 -3.57
N ALA A 9 12.16 -1.65 -3.73
CA ALA A 9 13.29 -1.45 -4.64
C ALA A 9 14.60 -1.96 -3.99
N PRO A 10 15.64 -2.24 -4.80
CA PRO A 10 16.92 -2.71 -4.27
C PRO A 10 17.55 -1.78 -3.23
N ASP A 11 17.27 -0.49 -3.29
CA ASP A 11 17.78 0.51 -2.34
C ASP A 11 16.96 0.58 -1.03
N GLY A 12 15.93 -0.27 -0.88
CA GLY A 12 15.08 -0.31 0.29
C GLY A 12 13.86 0.60 0.21
N ALA A 13 13.68 1.35 -0.87
CA ALA A 13 12.49 2.18 -1.04
C ALA A 13 11.24 1.30 -1.18
N LEU A 14 10.16 1.75 -0.54
CA LEU A 14 8.87 1.06 -0.52
C LEU A 14 7.89 1.76 -1.43
N HIS A 15 7.14 0.99 -2.18
CA HIS A 15 6.23 1.51 -3.19
C HIS A 15 4.87 0.86 -3.13
N LEU A 16 3.83 1.69 -3.26
CA LEU A 16 2.47 1.24 -3.52
C LEU A 16 2.03 1.84 -4.85
N ARG A 17 1.41 1.02 -5.69
CA ARG A 17 0.71 1.47 -6.89
C ARG A 17 -0.68 0.86 -6.92
N VAL A 18 -1.68 1.71 -7.15
CA VAL A 18 -3.07 1.28 -7.31
C VAL A 18 -3.59 1.87 -8.61
N ARG A 19 -4.28 1.06 -9.38
CA ARG A 19 -4.82 1.48 -10.65
C ARG A 19 -6.17 0.84 -10.93
N GLY A 20 -7.05 1.60 -11.57
CA GLY A 20 -8.33 1.12 -12.03
C GLY A 20 -9.50 1.54 -11.18
N HIS A 21 -10.67 1.10 -11.59
CA HIS A 21 -11.92 1.35 -10.90
C HIS A 21 -12.61 0.03 -10.60
N ALA A 22 -13.32 -0.04 -9.48
CA ALA A 22 -14.00 -1.26 -9.07
C ALA A 22 -15.17 -1.61 -10.00
N GLY A 23 -15.72 -0.62 -10.71
CA GLY A 23 -16.78 -0.79 -11.68
C GLY A 23 -17.60 0.47 -11.83
N ALA A 24 -18.25 0.64 -12.95
CA ALA A 24 -18.98 1.87 -13.25
C ALA A 24 -20.35 1.87 -12.57
N GLY A 25 -20.53 2.77 -11.61
CA GLY A 25 -21.84 3.20 -11.16
C GLY A 25 -22.67 2.30 -10.27
N GLU A 26 -22.20 1.11 -9.92
CA GLU A 26 -22.94 0.23 -9.03
C GLU A 26 -22.58 0.47 -7.57
N ARG A 27 -23.57 0.39 -6.68
CA ARG A 27 -23.38 0.69 -5.25
C ARG A 27 -22.32 -0.15 -4.55
N GLY A 28 -22.20 -1.44 -4.88
CA GLY A 28 -21.19 -2.31 -4.28
C GLY A 28 -19.79 -1.90 -4.68
N HIS A 29 -19.64 -1.32 -5.85
CA HIS A 29 -18.36 -0.84 -6.35
C HIS A 29 -17.94 0.45 -5.66
N ASP A 30 -18.90 1.31 -5.29
CA ASP A 30 -18.60 2.54 -4.54
C ASP A 30 -18.03 2.22 -3.16
N LEU A 31 -18.55 1.19 -2.48
CA LEU A 31 -18.01 0.74 -1.20
C LEU A 31 -16.58 0.22 -1.33
N VAL A 32 -16.32 -0.55 -2.37
CA VAL A 32 -14.96 -1.07 -2.63
C VAL A 32 -14.00 0.08 -2.91
N CYS A 33 -14.39 1.02 -3.78
CA CYS A 33 -13.58 2.19 -4.08
C CYS A 33 -13.32 3.04 -2.83
N ALA A 34 -14.34 3.22 -1.98
CA ALA A 34 -14.18 3.95 -0.73
C ALA A 34 -13.20 3.24 0.22
N GLY A 35 -13.27 1.92 0.30
CA GLY A 35 -12.35 1.13 1.10
C GLY A 35 -10.90 1.24 0.61
N VAL A 36 -10.70 1.09 -0.68
CA VAL A 36 -9.38 1.24 -1.30
C VAL A 36 -8.84 2.64 -1.07
N SER A 37 -9.66 3.66 -1.33
CA SER A 37 -9.26 5.07 -1.14
C SER A 37 -8.87 5.37 0.29
N THR A 38 -9.64 4.86 1.26
CA THR A 38 -9.35 5.07 2.68
C THR A 38 -8.03 4.45 3.08
N LEU A 39 -7.76 3.23 2.63
CA LEU A 39 -6.50 2.55 2.95
C LEU A 39 -5.30 3.24 2.29
N CYS A 40 -5.45 3.72 1.06
CA CYS A 40 -4.40 4.49 0.39
C CYS A 40 -4.12 5.79 1.12
N ARG A 41 -5.16 6.51 1.54
CA ARG A 41 -5.00 7.75 2.30
C ARG A 41 -4.37 7.51 3.67
N CYS A 42 -4.76 6.41 4.31
CA CYS A 42 -4.16 5.99 5.58
C CYS A 42 -2.67 5.77 5.42
N LEU A 43 -2.25 5.02 4.41
CA LEU A 43 -0.84 4.77 4.16
C LEU A 43 -0.09 6.06 3.82
N GLY A 44 -0.68 6.92 2.98
CA GLY A 44 -0.07 8.22 2.66
C GLY A 44 0.15 9.07 3.90
N ARG A 45 -0.86 9.15 4.77
CA ARG A 45 -0.74 9.90 6.02
C ARG A 45 0.29 9.28 6.95
N ALA A 46 0.33 7.95 7.04
CA ALA A 46 1.33 7.25 7.82
C ALA A 46 2.74 7.53 7.31
N ALA A 47 2.93 7.57 5.99
CA ALA A 47 4.23 7.91 5.40
C ALA A 47 4.67 9.34 5.77
N GLU A 48 3.74 10.29 5.79
CA GLU A 48 4.02 11.66 6.24
C GLU A 48 4.44 11.67 7.70
N HIS A 49 3.79 10.89 8.55
CA HIS A 49 4.17 10.76 9.96
C HIS A 49 5.57 10.12 10.13
N LEU A 50 5.89 9.11 9.32
CA LEU A 50 7.24 8.55 9.32
C LEU A 50 8.29 9.60 8.99
N ALA A 51 8.02 10.46 8.00
CA ALA A 51 8.92 11.55 7.63
C ALA A 51 9.06 12.55 8.79
N SER A 52 7.97 12.96 9.41
CA SER A 52 7.97 13.89 10.54
C SER A 52 8.72 13.34 11.74
N ALA A 53 8.70 12.03 11.92
CA ALA A 53 9.40 11.35 13.01
C ALA A 53 10.88 11.10 12.70
N GLY A 54 11.37 11.49 11.52
CA GLY A 54 12.77 11.34 11.15
C GLY A 54 13.16 9.95 10.68
N LEU A 55 12.20 9.12 10.27
CA LEU A 55 12.49 7.75 9.87
C LEU A 55 12.80 7.60 8.37
N LEU A 56 12.50 8.62 7.57
CA LEU A 56 12.72 8.57 6.13
C LEU A 56 13.93 9.39 5.70
N ALA A 57 14.59 8.97 4.63
CA ALA A 57 15.72 9.68 4.05
C ALA A 57 15.30 10.99 3.35
N GLU A 58 14.05 11.05 2.92
CA GLU A 58 13.49 12.21 2.23
C GLU A 58 11.97 12.22 2.39
N ALA A 59 11.32 13.30 1.99
CA ALA A 59 9.87 13.38 2.04
C ALA A 59 9.26 12.29 1.16
N PRO A 60 8.16 11.64 1.59
CA PRO A 60 7.51 10.64 0.77
C PRO A 60 6.84 11.29 -0.45
N HIS A 61 6.76 10.56 -1.53
CA HIS A 61 5.97 10.95 -2.68
C HIS A 61 4.58 10.34 -2.56
N ILE A 62 3.56 11.19 -2.59
CA ILE A 62 2.17 10.74 -2.43
C ILE A 62 1.33 11.39 -3.53
N ALA A 63 0.77 10.57 -4.39
CA ALA A 63 -0.15 11.02 -5.44
C ALA A 63 -1.42 10.19 -5.34
N LEU A 64 -2.51 10.85 -5.01
CA LEU A 64 -3.82 10.21 -4.88
C LEU A 64 -4.79 10.89 -5.84
N GLY A 65 -5.40 10.12 -6.70
CA GLY A 65 -6.34 10.63 -7.68
C GLY A 65 -7.43 9.61 -8.00
N ALA A 66 -8.39 10.02 -8.83
CA ALA A 66 -9.45 9.12 -9.26
C ALA A 66 -8.86 7.98 -10.08
N GLY A 67 -9.02 6.75 -9.60
CA GLY A 67 -8.55 5.55 -10.29
C GLY A 67 -7.05 5.30 -10.21
N GLU A 68 -6.30 6.11 -9.46
CA GLU A 68 -4.85 5.92 -9.33
C GLU A 68 -4.35 6.34 -7.95
N ALA A 69 -3.37 5.61 -7.44
CA ALA A 69 -2.63 6.00 -6.25
C ALA A 69 -1.16 5.57 -6.41
N ALA A 70 -0.26 6.43 -5.97
CA ALA A 70 1.15 6.14 -5.92
C ALA A 70 1.70 6.67 -4.60
N ILE A 71 2.32 5.80 -3.83
CA ILE A 71 2.94 6.18 -2.55
C ILE A 71 4.33 5.57 -2.52
N ASP A 72 5.32 6.42 -2.34
CA ASP A 72 6.73 6.03 -2.32
C ASP A 72 7.39 6.57 -1.06
N ALA A 73 8.10 5.72 -0.35
CA ALA A 73 8.83 6.13 0.85
C ALA A 73 10.20 5.45 0.87
N ARG A 74 11.23 6.24 1.16
CA ARG A 74 12.59 5.72 1.30
C ARG A 74 13.00 5.83 2.77
N PRO A 75 12.95 4.71 3.52
CA PRO A 75 13.36 4.73 4.92
C PRO A 75 14.88 4.86 5.05
N LEU A 76 15.32 5.47 6.14
CA LEU A 76 16.72 5.40 6.54
C LEU A 76 17.07 3.93 6.82
N PRO A 77 18.31 3.50 6.57
CA PRO A 77 18.67 2.09 6.76
C PRO A 77 18.31 1.50 8.13
N ALA A 78 18.45 2.28 9.18
CA ALA A 78 18.12 1.84 10.54
C ALA A 78 16.61 1.66 10.78
N HIS A 79 15.77 2.20 9.91
CA HIS A 79 14.31 2.23 10.09
C HIS A 79 13.54 1.49 8.99
N ARG A 80 14.23 0.65 8.22
CA ARG A 80 13.62 -0.11 7.14
C ARG A 80 12.52 -1.05 7.64
N ASP A 81 12.75 -1.73 8.75
CA ASP A 81 11.78 -2.67 9.30
C ASP A 81 10.50 -1.95 9.75
N ALA A 82 10.65 -0.81 10.40
CA ALA A 82 9.49 -0.04 10.87
C ALA A 82 8.64 0.44 9.68
N ALA A 83 9.29 0.99 8.66
CA ALA A 83 8.59 1.47 7.47
C ALA A 83 7.93 0.33 6.70
N ALA A 84 8.63 -0.80 6.55
CA ALA A 84 8.10 -1.98 5.89
C ALA A 84 6.85 -2.50 6.61
N LEU A 85 6.85 -2.49 7.92
CA LEU A 85 5.70 -2.93 8.71
C LEU A 85 4.48 -2.03 8.48
N VAL A 86 4.68 -0.73 8.33
CA VAL A 86 3.60 0.21 8.03
C VAL A 86 2.99 -0.09 6.66
N PHE A 87 3.81 -0.27 5.62
CA PHE A 87 3.34 -0.60 4.29
C PHE A 87 2.66 -1.98 4.27
N TRP A 88 3.25 -2.95 4.94
CA TRP A 88 2.69 -4.29 5.04
C TRP A 88 1.31 -4.28 5.71
N THR A 89 1.11 -3.45 6.74
CA THR A 89 -0.18 -3.33 7.42
C THR A 89 -1.26 -2.81 6.46
N ALA A 90 -0.93 -1.80 5.65
CA ALA A 90 -1.86 -1.32 4.61
C ALA A 90 -2.16 -2.41 3.59
N GLN A 91 -1.16 -3.22 3.23
CA GLN A 91 -1.33 -4.35 2.33
C GLN A 91 -2.31 -5.38 2.90
N VAL A 92 -2.22 -5.66 4.20
CA VAL A 92 -3.17 -6.56 4.88
C VAL A 92 -4.60 -6.07 4.67
N GLY A 93 -4.84 -4.77 4.85
CA GLY A 93 -6.17 -4.18 4.64
C GLY A 93 -6.65 -4.30 3.20
N LEU A 94 -5.79 -4.00 2.24
CA LEU A 94 -6.13 -4.12 0.82
C LEU A 94 -6.35 -5.58 0.42
N ASN A 95 -5.60 -6.50 1.00
CA ASN A 95 -5.80 -7.92 0.76
C ASN A 95 -7.13 -8.42 1.32
N GLU A 96 -7.58 -7.87 2.44
CA GLU A 96 -8.91 -8.20 2.97
C GLU A 96 -10.01 -7.75 2.01
N LEU A 97 -9.86 -6.59 1.37
CA LEU A 97 -10.79 -6.15 0.33
C LEU A 97 -10.76 -7.09 -0.87
N ALA A 98 -9.57 -7.52 -1.29
CA ALA A 98 -9.45 -8.45 -2.42
C ALA A 98 -10.10 -9.81 -2.10
N ARG A 99 -10.01 -10.26 -0.85
CA ARG A 99 -10.64 -11.51 -0.42
C ARG A 99 -12.17 -11.39 -0.36
N ALA A 100 -12.67 -10.24 0.08
CA ALA A 100 -14.11 -9.99 0.18
C ALA A 100 -14.73 -9.70 -1.19
N TYR A 101 -13.97 -9.07 -2.08
CA TYR A 101 -14.45 -8.63 -3.40
C TYR A 101 -13.46 -9.04 -4.50
N PRO A 102 -13.26 -10.36 -4.71
CA PRO A 102 -12.23 -10.84 -5.64
C PRO A 102 -12.46 -10.45 -7.10
N GLU A 103 -13.69 -10.13 -7.46
CA GLU A 103 -14.01 -9.67 -8.82
C GLU A 103 -13.69 -8.19 -9.03
N ASN A 104 -13.43 -7.47 -7.95
CA ASN A 104 -13.27 -6.01 -7.99
C ASN A 104 -11.86 -5.55 -7.62
N VAL A 105 -11.13 -6.32 -6.83
CA VAL A 105 -9.78 -5.96 -6.36
C VAL A 105 -8.85 -7.15 -6.48
N THR A 106 -7.66 -6.91 -6.99
CA THR A 106 -6.61 -7.92 -7.05
C THR A 106 -5.26 -7.34 -6.63
N LEU A 107 -4.45 -8.12 -5.94
CA LEU A 107 -3.07 -7.77 -5.62
C LEU A 107 -2.14 -8.51 -6.57
N GLU A 108 -1.38 -7.76 -7.38
CA GLU A 108 -0.39 -8.31 -8.31
C GLU A 108 0.99 -8.43 -7.69
N GLY A 109 1.29 -7.61 -6.69
CA GLY A 109 2.57 -7.64 -6.01
C GLY A 109 2.37 -7.43 -4.52
N VAL A 110 3.11 -8.17 -3.71
CA VAL A 110 3.00 -8.14 -2.26
C VAL A 110 4.38 -8.02 -1.61
N LEU A 111 4.39 -7.35 -0.46
CA LEU A 111 5.56 -7.32 0.41
C LEU A 111 5.53 -8.53 1.32
N ARG A 112 6.70 -9.01 1.70
CA ARG A 112 6.85 -10.07 2.69
C ARG A 112 7.72 -9.54 3.82
N LEU A 113 7.37 -9.90 5.04
CA LEU A 113 8.22 -9.64 6.19
C LEU A 113 9.30 -10.72 6.22
N GLU A 114 10.55 -10.33 6.45
CA GLU A 114 11.67 -11.26 6.49
C GLU A 114 11.44 -12.45 7.43
N LYS A 115 10.85 -12.18 8.59
CA LYS A 115 10.57 -13.21 9.58
C LYS A 115 9.52 -14.22 9.13
N GLU A 116 8.60 -13.83 8.25
CA GLU A 116 7.62 -14.75 7.67
C GLU A 116 8.32 -15.77 6.78
N GLU A 117 9.31 -15.35 6.00
CA GLU A 117 10.08 -16.23 5.13
C GLU A 117 10.87 -17.23 5.93
N GLU A 118 11.51 -16.80 7.03
CA GLU A 118 12.25 -17.68 7.92
C GLU A 118 11.35 -18.70 8.61
N THR A 119 10.13 -18.30 8.96
CA THR A 119 9.18 -19.16 9.65
C THR A 119 8.63 -20.24 8.74
N ILE A 120 8.47 -19.94 7.46
CA ILE A 120 7.92 -20.87 6.46
C ILE A 120 8.99 -21.86 5.98
N GLY A 121 10.22 -21.45 6.03
CA GLY A 121 11.36 -22.30 5.64
C GLY A 121 11.66 -23.36 6.69
#